data_d685d4ddf93fe927736d915b0a6810c6
#
_entry.id   d685d4ddf93fe927736d915b0a6810c6
#
_cell.length_a   1.000
_cell.length_b   1.000
_cell.length_c   1.000
_cell.angle_alpha   90.00
_cell.angle_beta   90.00
_cell.angle_gamma   90.00
#
_symmetry.space_group_name_H-M   'P 1'
#
loop_
_entity.id
_entity.type
_entity.pdbx_description
1 polymer ?
#
loop_
_entity_poly.entity_id
_entity_poly.type
_entity_poly.pdbx_seq_one_letter_code
_entity_poly.pdbx_strand_id
1 'polypeptide(L)'
;AFADREAYYGDPKFDTVPLDILLSPTYTARRRALIAGQACPDFRPGDVGNGVPAYATFNVQEDNRRALQVAGRAVKDLGLGHSHVGDTTHLDAVDRRGNMVAATPSGGWLADSPVIPGLGFPLGSRGQMFYLNAARPNALAPHKRPRATLTPSLVTRHGKPFMVFGTPGG
;
A
#
# COMPACT_ATOMS: atom_id res chain seq x y z
N ALA A 1 9.09 9.45 0.05
CA ALA A 1 8.20 8.53 0.78
C ALA A 1 7.72 7.39 -0.11
N PHE A 2 7.02 7.65 -1.25
CA PHE A 2 6.48 6.57 -2.09
C PHE A 2 7.56 5.63 -2.63
N ALA A 3 8.69 6.15 -3.09
CA ALA A 3 9.79 5.32 -3.58
C ALA A 3 10.32 4.37 -2.49
N ASP A 4 10.45 4.85 -1.26
CA ASP A 4 10.90 4.04 -0.13
C ASP A 4 9.83 2.99 0.27
N ARG A 5 8.54 3.37 0.20
CA ARG A 5 7.43 2.43 0.42
C ARG A 5 7.47 1.29 -0.60
N GLU A 6 7.65 1.61 -1.88
CA GLU A 6 7.70 0.61 -2.95
C GLU A 6 8.92 -0.31 -2.83
N ALA A 7 10.04 0.20 -2.30
CA ALA A 7 11.27 -0.56 -2.16
C ALA A 7 11.30 -1.48 -0.94
N TYR A 8 10.67 -1.06 0.19
CA TYR A 8 10.98 -1.69 1.49
C TYR A 8 9.76 -2.21 2.26
N TYR A 9 8.52 -1.85 1.87
CA TYR A 9 7.35 -2.22 2.65
C TYR A 9 6.68 -3.49 2.13
N GLY A 10 6.47 -4.44 3.03
CA GLY A 10 5.75 -5.68 2.82
C GLY A 10 5.03 -6.13 4.09
N ASP A 11 4.53 -7.36 4.12
CA ASP A 11 3.98 -7.96 5.33
C ASP A 11 5.11 -8.29 6.31
N PRO A 12 5.14 -7.72 7.53
CA PRO A 12 6.20 -7.95 8.50
C PRO A 12 6.36 -9.40 8.96
N LYS A 13 5.42 -10.29 8.64
CA LYS A 13 5.59 -11.73 8.84
C LYS A 13 6.49 -12.38 7.79
N PHE A 14 6.70 -11.75 6.66
CA PHE A 14 7.48 -12.23 5.53
C PHE A 14 8.74 -11.40 5.29
N ASP A 15 8.68 -10.11 5.58
CA ASP A 15 9.70 -9.14 5.21
C ASP A 15 10.10 -8.30 6.43
N THR A 16 11.39 -8.07 6.59
CA THR A 16 11.90 -7.12 7.59
C THR A 16 11.85 -5.71 7.02
N VAL A 17 10.90 -4.91 7.48
CA VAL A 17 10.83 -3.48 7.10
C VAL A 17 11.80 -2.68 7.98
N PRO A 18 12.79 -1.97 7.41
CA PRO A 18 13.82 -1.27 8.19
C PRO A 18 13.31 0.07 8.76
N LEU A 19 12.27 0.02 9.59
CA LEU A 19 11.58 1.20 10.12
C LEU A 19 12.49 2.13 10.92
N ASP A 20 13.40 1.58 11.71
CA ASP A 20 14.32 2.38 12.53
C ASP A 20 15.21 3.29 11.67
N ILE A 21 15.62 2.80 10.50
CA ILE A 21 16.40 3.57 9.54
C ILE A 21 15.51 4.56 8.80
N LEU A 22 14.40 4.08 8.23
CA LEU A 22 13.49 4.89 7.41
C LEU A 22 12.88 6.07 8.19
N LEU A 23 12.65 5.91 9.50
CA LEU A 23 12.11 6.93 10.38
C LEU A 23 13.19 7.76 11.08
N SER A 24 14.47 7.45 10.89
CA SER A 24 15.55 8.18 11.55
C SER A 24 15.67 9.62 11.06
N PRO A 25 16.07 10.57 11.93
CA PRO A 25 16.31 11.96 11.54
C PRO A 25 17.36 12.09 10.43
N THR A 26 18.42 11.28 10.47
CA THR A 26 19.49 11.27 9.47
C THR A 26 18.96 10.85 8.10
N TYR A 27 18.20 9.76 8.03
CA TYR A 27 17.59 9.32 6.78
C TYR A 27 16.62 10.36 6.24
N THR A 28 15.74 10.88 7.08
CA THR A 28 14.77 11.91 6.72
C THR A 28 15.45 13.18 6.19
N ALA A 29 16.57 13.62 6.79
CA ALA A 29 17.33 14.77 6.31
C ALA A 29 17.89 14.52 4.89
N ARG A 30 18.47 13.35 4.63
CA ARG A 30 18.94 12.97 3.29
C ARG A 30 17.81 12.97 2.26
N ARG A 31 16.62 12.45 2.63
CA ARG A 31 15.46 12.42 1.73
C ARG A 31 14.92 13.81 1.44
N ARG A 32 14.89 14.69 2.45
CA ARG A 32 14.46 16.09 2.33
C ARG A 32 15.37 16.90 1.42
N ALA A 33 16.67 16.64 1.45
CA ALA A 33 17.64 17.32 0.57
C ALA A 33 17.41 17.05 -0.93
N LEU A 34 16.61 16.05 -1.27
CA LEU A 34 16.24 15.75 -2.67
C LEU A 34 15.03 16.58 -3.16
N ILE A 35 14.40 17.36 -2.29
CA ILE A 35 13.28 18.24 -2.67
C ILE A 35 13.87 19.48 -3.34
N ALA A 36 13.52 19.67 -4.61
CA ALA A 36 14.00 20.76 -5.43
C ALA A 36 12.82 21.56 -6.02
N GLY A 37 13.11 22.64 -6.73
CA GLY A 37 12.11 23.47 -7.38
C GLY A 37 11.36 22.79 -8.54
N GLN A 38 11.86 21.64 -9.01
CA GLN A 38 11.22 20.83 -10.06
C GLN A 38 10.90 19.45 -9.53
N ALA A 39 9.73 18.92 -9.93
CA ALA A 39 9.34 17.54 -9.62
C ALA A 39 10.28 16.56 -10.31
N CYS A 40 10.66 15.48 -9.59
CA CYS A 40 11.42 14.39 -10.17
C CYS A 40 10.46 13.24 -10.52
N PRO A 41 10.38 12.80 -11.76
CA PRO A 41 9.53 11.69 -12.19
C PRO A 41 10.09 10.32 -11.77
N ASP A 42 11.39 10.25 -11.44
CA ASP A 42 12.07 8.99 -11.19
C ASP A 42 11.78 8.45 -9.78
N PHE A 43 11.67 7.12 -9.69
CA PHE A 43 11.69 6.43 -8.41
C PHE A 43 13.11 6.42 -7.85
N ARG A 44 13.31 7.15 -6.76
CA ARG A 44 14.61 7.29 -6.08
C ARG A 44 14.49 6.86 -4.62
N PRO A 45 14.36 5.57 -4.32
CA PRO A 45 14.40 5.10 -2.93
C PRO A 45 15.76 5.41 -2.31
N GLY A 46 15.80 5.61 -1.00
CA GLY A 46 17.06 5.82 -0.29
C GLY A 46 17.71 4.50 0.07
N ASP A 47 19.02 4.51 0.24
CA ASP A 47 19.77 3.38 0.77
C ASP A 47 19.55 3.28 2.30
N VAL A 48 19.18 2.09 2.73
CA VAL A 48 18.99 1.74 4.14
C VAL A 48 20.16 0.96 4.74
N GLY A 49 21.33 0.98 4.09
CA GLY A 49 22.55 0.36 4.57
C GLY A 49 23.05 -0.84 3.75
N ASN A 50 22.23 -1.39 2.87
CA ASN A 50 22.56 -2.53 2.02
C ASN A 50 22.51 -2.20 0.52
N GLY A 51 22.60 -0.92 0.18
CA GLY A 51 22.36 -0.43 -1.17
C GLY A 51 20.88 -0.34 -1.53
N VAL A 52 20.58 0.30 -2.65
CA VAL A 52 19.23 0.38 -3.20
C VAL A 52 18.96 -0.89 -4.00
N PRO A 53 17.87 -1.63 -3.71
CA PRO A 53 17.54 -2.84 -4.47
C PRO A 53 17.33 -2.54 -5.96
N ALA A 54 17.88 -3.36 -6.84
CA ALA A 54 17.81 -3.16 -8.30
C ALA A 54 16.36 -3.05 -8.81
N TYR A 55 15.42 -3.81 -8.25
CA TYR A 55 14.01 -3.75 -8.62
C TYR A 55 13.33 -2.41 -8.22
N ALA A 56 13.92 -1.66 -7.30
CA ALA A 56 13.30 -0.45 -6.75
C ALA A 56 13.37 0.76 -7.70
N THR A 57 14.13 0.67 -8.77
CA THR A 57 14.25 1.71 -9.81
C THR A 57 13.16 1.63 -10.87
N PHE A 58 12.37 0.56 -10.89
CA PHE A 58 11.27 0.38 -11.84
C PHE A 58 9.92 0.72 -11.21
N ASN A 59 9.02 1.30 -12.00
CA ASN A 59 7.63 1.44 -11.56
C ASN A 59 6.92 0.06 -11.54
N VAL A 60 5.83 -0.04 -10.79
CA VAL A 60 5.08 -1.29 -10.58
C VAL A 60 4.62 -1.94 -11.89
N GLN A 61 4.09 -1.13 -12.79
CA GLN A 61 3.53 -1.63 -14.06
C GLN A 61 4.60 -2.24 -14.95
N GLU A 62 5.75 -1.59 -15.04
CA GLU A 62 6.88 -2.10 -15.81
C GLU A 62 7.46 -3.37 -15.20
N ASP A 63 7.57 -3.42 -13.88
CA ASP A 63 8.07 -4.59 -13.17
C ASP A 63 7.13 -5.80 -13.34
N ASN A 64 5.83 -5.60 -13.20
CA ASN A 64 4.84 -6.64 -13.42
C ASN A 64 4.82 -7.10 -14.89
N ARG A 65 4.96 -6.19 -15.85
CA ARG A 65 5.05 -6.53 -17.28
C ARG A 65 6.26 -7.42 -17.54
N ARG A 66 7.43 -7.09 -17.00
CA ARG A 66 8.64 -7.90 -17.12
C ARG A 66 8.47 -9.29 -16.51
N ALA A 67 7.90 -9.38 -15.32
CA ALA A 67 7.64 -10.65 -14.66
C ALA A 67 6.72 -11.56 -15.49
N LEU A 68 5.70 -10.98 -16.14
CA LEU A 68 4.78 -11.71 -17.01
C LEU A 68 5.42 -12.15 -18.31
N GLN A 69 6.27 -11.32 -18.91
CA GLN A 69 7.05 -11.69 -20.12
C GLN A 69 7.97 -12.88 -19.83
N VAL A 70 8.65 -12.87 -18.68
CA VAL A 70 9.49 -14.01 -18.25
C VAL A 70 8.66 -15.28 -18.06
N ALA A 71 7.40 -15.13 -17.57
CA ALA A 71 6.48 -16.25 -17.40
C ALA A 71 5.79 -16.71 -18.71
N GLY A 72 6.12 -16.10 -19.86
CA GLY A 72 5.52 -16.44 -21.16
C GLY A 72 4.03 -16.12 -21.29
N ARG A 73 3.50 -15.23 -20.46
CA ARG A 73 2.09 -14.81 -20.49
C ARG A 73 1.90 -13.52 -21.25
N ALA A 74 0.89 -13.48 -22.10
CA ALA A 74 0.53 -12.28 -22.85
C ALA A 74 -0.07 -11.23 -21.92
N VAL A 75 0.46 -10.02 -21.95
CA VAL A 75 0.02 -8.88 -21.11
C VAL A 75 -1.43 -8.45 -21.43
N LYS A 76 -1.94 -8.80 -22.63
CA LYS A 76 -3.28 -8.42 -23.09
C LYS A 76 -4.43 -9.00 -22.24
N ASP A 77 -4.20 -10.10 -21.53
CA ASP A 77 -5.26 -10.84 -20.85
C ASP A 77 -5.47 -10.42 -19.39
N LEU A 78 -4.77 -9.39 -18.93
CA LEU A 78 -4.78 -9.02 -17.49
C LEU A 78 -5.78 -7.94 -17.12
N GLY A 79 -6.52 -7.40 -18.04
CA GLY A 79 -7.51 -6.35 -17.76
C GLY A 79 -6.91 -5.09 -17.11
N LEU A 80 -5.63 -4.80 -17.30
CA LEU A 80 -4.91 -3.68 -16.71
C LEU A 80 -5.31 -2.29 -17.27
N GLY A 81 -6.47 -2.16 -17.87
CA GLY A 81 -6.89 -0.96 -18.58
C GLY A 81 -8.16 -0.27 -18.07
N HIS A 82 -8.77 -0.73 -17.01
CA HIS A 82 -9.99 -0.11 -16.53
C HIS A 82 -9.68 0.99 -15.49
N SER A 83 -10.05 2.21 -15.83
CA SER A 83 -10.17 3.32 -14.90
C SER A 83 -11.33 3.00 -13.96
N HIS A 84 -11.03 2.58 -12.75
CA HIS A 84 -12.05 2.32 -11.74
C HIS A 84 -12.46 3.64 -11.09
N VAL A 85 -13.76 3.89 -11.06
CA VAL A 85 -14.33 4.92 -10.19
C VAL A 85 -14.09 4.44 -8.76
N GLY A 86 -13.45 5.27 -7.94
CA GLY A 86 -13.16 4.91 -6.55
C GLY A 86 -14.42 4.57 -5.77
N ASP A 87 -14.37 3.53 -4.97
CA ASP A 87 -15.48 3.04 -4.14
C ASP A 87 -15.15 3.04 -2.64
N THR A 88 -14.12 3.78 -2.26
CA THR A 88 -13.72 3.92 -0.86
C THR A 88 -14.78 4.67 -0.08
N THR A 89 -15.20 4.13 1.06
CA THR A 89 -16.02 4.83 2.05
C THR A 89 -15.30 4.90 3.39
N HIS A 90 -15.80 5.75 4.27
CA HIS A 90 -15.31 5.87 5.63
C HIS A 90 -16.47 5.94 6.60
N LEU A 91 -16.32 5.31 7.77
CA LEU A 91 -17.26 5.41 8.87
C LEU A 91 -16.52 5.54 10.20
N ASP A 92 -17.08 6.36 11.06
CA ASP A 92 -16.69 6.50 12.46
C ASP A 92 -17.86 6.22 13.37
N ALA A 93 -17.59 5.56 14.48
CA ALA A 93 -18.59 5.30 15.51
C ALA A 93 -17.99 5.51 16.91
N VAL A 94 -18.81 6.11 17.79
CA VAL A 94 -18.47 6.29 19.20
C VAL A 94 -19.66 5.84 20.04
N ASP A 95 -19.45 4.98 21.01
CA ASP A 95 -20.49 4.55 21.93
C ASP A 95 -20.54 5.44 23.19
N ARG A 96 -21.57 5.22 24.03
CA ARG A 96 -21.75 5.96 25.28
C ARG A 96 -20.63 5.72 26.32
N ARG A 97 -19.82 4.68 26.15
CA ARG A 97 -18.71 4.35 27.03
C ARG A 97 -17.40 4.98 26.55
N GLY A 98 -17.42 5.66 25.40
CA GLY A 98 -16.23 6.26 24.78
C GLY A 98 -15.39 5.27 23.97
N ASN A 99 -15.90 4.07 23.65
CA ASN A 99 -15.25 3.20 22.66
C ASN A 99 -15.40 3.84 21.28
N MET A 100 -14.30 3.83 20.53
CA MET A 100 -14.22 4.47 19.22
C MET A 100 -13.78 3.48 18.15
N VAL A 101 -14.40 3.56 16.99
CA VAL A 101 -14.04 2.79 15.80
C VAL A 101 -13.95 3.73 14.61
N ALA A 102 -12.86 3.61 13.85
CA ALA A 102 -12.69 4.20 12.53
C ALA A 102 -12.49 3.08 11.52
N ALA A 103 -13.27 3.04 10.45
CA ALA A 103 -13.15 2.02 9.42
C ALA A 103 -13.23 2.64 8.03
N THR A 104 -12.31 2.23 7.16
CA THR A 104 -12.23 2.71 5.78
C THR A 104 -12.25 1.50 4.83
N PRO A 105 -13.41 0.90 4.55
CA PRO A 105 -13.52 -0.15 3.54
C PRO A 105 -13.27 0.41 2.15
N SER A 106 -12.54 -0.35 1.33
CA SER A 106 -12.16 0.02 -0.02
C SER A 106 -11.67 -1.20 -0.79
N GLY A 107 -11.49 -1.05 -2.09
CA GLY A 107 -10.88 -2.08 -2.93
C GLY A 107 -11.82 -2.70 -3.93
N GLY A 108 -12.57 -1.89 -4.67
CA GLY A 108 -13.44 -2.34 -5.76
C GLY A 108 -14.62 -3.19 -5.28
N TRP A 109 -15.02 -3.02 -4.05
CA TRP A 109 -15.95 -3.93 -3.39
C TRP A 109 -17.39 -3.87 -3.92
N LEU A 110 -17.79 -2.79 -4.56
CA LEU A 110 -19.13 -2.67 -5.18
C LEU A 110 -19.15 -3.07 -6.66
N ALA A 111 -18.11 -2.72 -7.41
CA ALA A 111 -18.11 -2.83 -8.86
C ALA A 111 -17.23 -3.98 -9.41
N ASP A 112 -16.14 -4.30 -8.70
CA ASP A 112 -15.06 -5.11 -9.27
C ASP A 112 -14.87 -6.46 -8.59
N SER A 113 -15.64 -6.76 -7.53
CA SER A 113 -15.48 -8.00 -6.78
C SER A 113 -16.79 -8.75 -6.62
N PRO A 114 -16.80 -10.07 -6.80
CA PRO A 114 -17.99 -10.87 -6.59
C PRO A 114 -18.41 -10.87 -5.13
N VAL A 115 -19.71 -10.84 -4.88
CA VAL A 115 -20.26 -11.08 -3.54
C VAL A 115 -20.01 -12.53 -3.15
N ILE A 116 -19.50 -12.75 -1.94
CA ILE A 116 -19.24 -14.08 -1.43
C ILE A 116 -20.56 -14.69 -0.94
N PRO A 117 -21.01 -15.80 -1.52
CA PRO A 117 -22.25 -16.46 -1.10
C PRO A 117 -22.23 -16.77 0.41
N GLY A 118 -23.31 -16.43 1.09
CA GLY A 118 -23.46 -16.67 2.52
C GLY A 118 -22.83 -15.65 3.46
N LEU A 119 -21.93 -14.78 2.96
CA LEU A 119 -21.33 -13.70 3.76
C LEU A 119 -22.00 -12.36 3.55
N GLY A 120 -22.62 -12.13 2.38
CA GLY A 120 -23.34 -10.91 2.07
C GLY A 120 -22.48 -9.69 1.78
N PHE A 121 -21.16 -9.87 1.60
CA PHE A 121 -20.23 -8.82 1.20
C PHE A 121 -19.28 -9.29 0.09
N PRO A 122 -18.76 -8.39 -0.74
CA PRO A 122 -17.81 -8.72 -1.79
C PRO A 122 -16.40 -8.92 -1.23
N LEU A 123 -15.59 -9.69 -1.95
CA LEU A 123 -14.17 -9.83 -1.68
C LEU A 123 -13.44 -8.52 -2.04
N GLY A 124 -12.58 -8.03 -1.16
CA GLY A 124 -11.77 -6.86 -1.47
C GLY A 124 -10.73 -7.13 -2.55
N SER A 125 -10.54 -6.18 -3.46
CA SER A 125 -9.57 -6.29 -4.57
C SER A 125 -8.13 -5.96 -4.19
N ARG A 126 -7.79 -5.88 -2.90
CA ARG A 126 -6.44 -5.52 -2.41
C ARG A 126 -5.33 -6.50 -2.82
N GLY A 127 -5.66 -7.70 -3.29
CA GLY A 127 -4.70 -8.60 -3.91
C GLY A 127 -3.96 -7.99 -5.11
N GLN A 128 -4.57 -7.04 -5.81
CA GLN A 128 -3.92 -6.29 -6.91
C GLN A 128 -2.72 -5.44 -6.47
N MET A 129 -2.57 -5.19 -5.16
CA MET A 129 -1.44 -4.45 -4.61
C MET A 129 -0.15 -5.29 -4.51
N PHE A 130 -0.23 -6.59 -4.69
CA PHE A 130 0.94 -7.44 -4.74
C PHE A 130 1.76 -7.23 -6.01
N TYR A 131 3.06 -7.47 -5.88
CA TYR A 131 3.97 -7.56 -7.02
C TYR A 131 4.07 -9.00 -7.50
N LEU A 132 4.26 -9.17 -8.81
CA LEU A 132 4.57 -10.46 -9.41
C LEU A 132 6.07 -10.79 -9.34
N ASN A 133 6.91 -9.80 -9.16
CA ASN A 133 8.34 -9.98 -8.96
C ASN A 133 8.62 -10.47 -7.52
N ALA A 134 9.06 -11.73 -7.42
CA ALA A 134 9.32 -12.39 -6.14
C ALA A 134 10.44 -11.74 -5.29
N ALA A 135 11.30 -10.91 -5.90
CA ALA A 135 12.35 -10.21 -5.18
C ALA A 135 11.83 -9.01 -4.35
N ARG A 136 10.59 -8.58 -4.59
CA ARG A 136 10.02 -7.43 -3.86
C ARG A 136 9.42 -7.83 -2.52
N PRO A 137 9.52 -6.97 -1.49
CA PRO A 137 8.92 -7.25 -0.18
C PRO A 137 7.42 -7.49 -0.25
N ASN A 138 6.69 -6.79 -1.11
CA ASN A 138 5.25 -6.99 -1.30
C ASN A 138 4.93 -7.99 -2.43
N ALA A 139 5.79 -8.98 -2.68
CA ALA A 139 5.55 -10.04 -3.66
C ALA A 139 4.37 -10.93 -3.22
N LEU A 140 3.62 -11.43 -4.22
CA LEU A 140 2.51 -12.35 -3.99
C LEU A 140 3.01 -13.65 -3.37
N ALA A 141 2.42 -14.04 -2.25
CA ALA A 141 2.69 -15.30 -1.58
C ALA A 141 1.45 -15.80 -0.83
N PRO A 142 1.30 -17.13 -0.63
CA PRO A 142 0.23 -17.67 0.20
C PRO A 142 0.27 -17.10 1.63
N HIS A 143 -0.90 -16.83 2.19
CA HIS A 143 -1.08 -16.29 3.55
C HIS A 143 -0.45 -14.91 3.82
N LYS A 144 0.11 -14.26 2.82
CA LYS A 144 0.69 -12.92 2.91
C LYS A 144 -0.40 -11.87 2.79
N ARG A 145 -0.34 -10.85 3.64
CA ARG A 145 -1.24 -9.69 3.57
C ARG A 145 -0.75 -8.72 2.49
N PRO A 146 -1.63 -8.25 1.61
CA PRO A 146 -1.27 -7.19 0.67
C PRO A 146 -1.02 -5.89 1.43
N ARG A 147 -0.18 -5.03 0.86
CA ARG A 147 -0.02 -3.67 1.34
C ARG A 147 -1.34 -2.92 1.25
N ALA A 148 -1.72 -2.21 2.32
CA ALA A 148 -2.87 -1.34 2.36
C ALA A 148 -2.45 0.13 2.28
N THR A 149 -3.34 0.97 1.76
CA THR A 149 -3.17 2.42 1.66
C THR A 149 -4.15 3.18 2.55
N LEU A 150 -5.06 2.46 3.18
CA LEU A 150 -6.12 3.01 4.03
C LEU A 150 -5.56 3.41 5.39
N THR A 151 -5.96 4.56 5.87
CA THR A 151 -5.47 5.16 7.13
C THR A 151 -6.60 5.63 8.03
N PRO A 152 -7.49 4.71 8.50
CA PRO A 152 -8.38 5.06 9.58
C PRO A 152 -7.53 5.47 10.79
N SER A 153 -7.87 6.57 11.42
CA SER A 153 -7.02 7.20 12.43
C SER A 153 -7.77 7.41 13.74
N LEU A 154 -7.05 7.24 14.84
CA LEU A 154 -7.53 7.50 16.20
C LEU A 154 -6.55 8.42 16.92
N VAL A 155 -7.06 9.47 17.53
CA VAL A 155 -6.28 10.38 18.36
C VAL A 155 -6.57 10.10 19.83
N THR A 156 -5.52 10.04 20.62
CA THR A 156 -5.60 10.00 22.07
C THR A 156 -5.14 11.32 22.68
N ARG A 157 -5.79 11.74 23.76
CA ARG A 157 -5.39 12.91 24.55
C ARG A 157 -5.26 12.50 26.02
N HIS A 158 -4.09 12.71 26.59
CA HIS A 158 -3.78 12.26 27.96
C HIS A 158 -4.06 10.76 28.19
N GLY A 159 -3.70 9.92 27.21
CA GLY A 159 -3.90 8.47 27.27
C GLY A 159 -5.33 7.97 27.10
N LYS A 160 -6.30 8.86 26.80
CA LYS A 160 -7.71 8.50 26.56
C LYS A 160 -8.06 8.74 25.10
N PRO A 161 -8.98 7.94 24.51
CA PRO A 161 -9.55 8.22 23.21
C PRO A 161 -10.13 9.63 23.16
N PHE A 162 -9.82 10.38 22.08
CA PHE A 162 -10.25 11.77 21.95
C PHE A 162 -11.02 12.00 20.64
N MET A 163 -10.53 11.45 19.53
CA MET A 163 -11.14 11.66 18.22
C MET A 163 -10.83 10.47 17.31
N VAL A 164 -11.76 10.14 16.44
CA VAL A 164 -11.58 9.24 15.32
C VAL A 164 -11.86 10.00 14.03
N PHE A 165 -11.15 9.65 12.97
CA PHE A 165 -11.36 10.25 11.65
C PHE A 165 -10.69 9.46 10.55
N GLY A 166 -11.11 9.72 9.34
CA GLY A 166 -10.49 9.24 8.12
C GLY A 166 -11.14 9.91 6.92
N THR A 167 -10.61 9.61 5.74
CA THR A 167 -11.17 10.12 4.49
C THR A 167 -11.36 9.00 3.51
N PRO A 168 -12.51 8.93 2.80
CA PRO A 168 -12.59 8.17 1.58
C PRO A 168 -11.66 8.81 0.54
N GLY A 169 -11.10 8.01 -0.34
CA GLY A 169 -10.26 8.47 -1.45
C GLY A 169 -10.61 7.74 -2.72
N GLY A 170 -10.41 8.37 -3.86
CA GLY A 170 -10.62 7.81 -5.19
C GLY A 170 -9.36 7.83 -6.03
#